data_7f06fac88acb8e8bf1210b090659a963
#
_entry.id   7f06fac88acb8e8bf1210b090659a963
#
_cell.length_a   1.000
_cell.length_b   1.000
_cell.length_c   1.000
_cell.angle_alpha   90.00
_cell.angle_beta   90.00
_cell.angle_gamma   90.00
#
_symmetry.space_group_name_H-M   'P 1'
#
loop_
_entity.id
_entity.type
_entity.pdbx_description
1 polymer ?
#
loop_
_entity_poly.entity_id
_entity_poly.type
_entity_poly.pdbx_seq_one_letter_code
_entity_poly.pdbx_strand_id
1 'polypeptide(L)'
;MKRLTALLLCLCMCAPFTCVSARASSFAVAPTPLWDENGQIGSVDLRFYTDKPHVAYIGINAFMAAMTNEELTVTPQEDKTWLVANDHGYTLLVNPASGTVYAEDWNSFQKNGLQYIREKRSIKDTSCSWTAVDGIDVTGEPKPVTFDFAKYGIDIYADKNDVYFPLALLTDMMEEESLDLLLYNGEKLQKCSINMDNIYTLADGYFESDYMRKMLNGETPRAADLIQESYAELCFVMDYFYGHPGRGALDKVIAEKGLDAAISELPNGESIREQLHSADIVEYYDGLNDLICDGLYDGHTTIQSLTMIETQPLLYQNTYFGLMGEILDGLSRTWATLQLGVNGIVSSTRESIWGTETYRECGSTAIIRMDNFNPDEKGWLAWAAGTGEMPMDTLGIVYTGLEKAAANPAIRNVIFDLTLNTGGSQDLLCAILGLIDDNVDLCGYNVLTDQQMNAHFLTDKNMDGVIDEQDKTAKYHFNYAVLTSWAAFSCGNLFPFMIRDLGGAVIGEASGGGSCVVQIIMLSDGTPLTMSSYLWRLEDENGIPIEGGAQPDILLEGGKDKGDYSKFYDDEMLDRVVTEWFAGKE
;
A
#
# COMPACT_ATOMS: atom_id res chain seq x y z
N MET A 1 18.29 -47.61 -39.21
CA MET A 1 18.70 -46.98 -40.48
C MET A 1 17.61 -46.05 -40.96
N LYS A 2 18.03 -44.91 -41.40
CA LYS A 2 17.28 -43.83 -42.08
C LYS A 2 16.55 -42.83 -41.19
N ARG A 3 17.28 -41.72 -41.01
CA ARG A 3 16.81 -40.39 -40.64
C ARG A 3 15.91 -39.81 -41.72
N LEU A 4 14.78 -39.19 -41.39
CA LEU A 4 14.10 -38.26 -42.25
C LEU A 4 14.01 -36.91 -41.55
N THR A 5 14.73 -35.97 -42.09
CA THR A 5 14.78 -34.55 -41.70
C THR A 5 13.53 -33.88 -42.29
N ALA A 6 12.66 -33.34 -41.47
CA ALA A 6 11.59 -32.47 -41.92
C ALA A 6 12.03 -31.01 -41.78
N LEU A 7 12.23 -30.38 -42.93
CA LEU A 7 12.50 -28.94 -43.06
C LEU A 7 11.14 -28.21 -42.93
N LEU A 8 10.94 -27.50 -41.80
CA LEU A 8 9.82 -26.57 -41.67
C LEU A 8 10.31 -25.19 -42.13
N LEU A 9 9.80 -24.74 -43.28
CA LEU A 9 9.94 -23.36 -43.72
C LEU A 9 9.02 -22.49 -42.82
N CYS A 10 9.63 -21.72 -41.89
CA CYS A 10 8.98 -20.57 -41.27
C CYS A 10 9.08 -19.40 -42.26
N LEU A 11 7.97 -19.02 -42.87
CA LEU A 11 7.84 -17.72 -43.52
C LEU A 11 7.78 -16.66 -42.42
N CYS A 12 8.90 -16.05 -42.10
CA CYS A 12 8.95 -14.78 -41.37
C CYS A 12 8.41 -13.69 -42.29
N MET A 13 7.20 -13.20 -42.02
CA MET A 13 6.79 -11.90 -42.52
C MET A 13 7.68 -10.86 -41.88
N CYS A 14 8.64 -10.35 -42.63
CA CYS A 14 9.40 -9.17 -42.28
C CYS A 14 8.46 -7.95 -42.35
N ALA A 15 7.86 -7.58 -41.23
CA ALA A 15 7.48 -6.19 -41.04
C ALA A 15 8.79 -5.37 -41.01
N PRO A 16 8.88 -4.20 -41.65
CA PRO A 16 10.07 -3.38 -41.53
C PRO A 16 10.15 -2.91 -40.07
N PHE A 17 11.05 -3.53 -39.31
CA PHE A 17 11.55 -2.90 -38.10
C PHE A 17 12.23 -1.60 -38.54
N THR A 18 11.52 -0.50 -38.39
CA THR A 18 12.21 0.79 -38.33
C THR A 18 13.07 0.73 -37.07
N CYS A 19 14.36 0.50 -37.24
CA CYS A 19 15.35 0.82 -36.24
C CYS A 19 15.13 2.29 -35.87
N VAL A 20 14.46 2.54 -34.78
CA VAL A 20 14.54 3.83 -34.12
C VAL A 20 15.95 3.90 -33.57
N SER A 21 16.82 4.52 -34.37
CA SER A 21 18.14 4.94 -33.90
C SER A 21 17.89 5.74 -32.63
N ALA A 22 18.45 5.30 -31.52
CA ALA A 22 18.46 6.08 -30.28
C ALA A 22 18.99 7.47 -30.66
N ARG A 23 18.11 8.45 -30.80
CA ARG A 23 18.51 9.84 -30.98
C ARG A 23 19.28 10.18 -29.72
N ALA A 24 20.54 10.53 -29.84
CA ALA A 24 21.28 11.16 -28.77
C ALA A 24 20.59 12.52 -28.52
N SER A 25 19.57 12.53 -27.68
CA SER A 25 18.93 13.78 -27.28
C SER A 25 19.95 14.56 -26.44
N SER A 26 20.09 15.84 -26.72
CA SER A 26 20.89 16.72 -25.87
C SER A 26 20.17 16.92 -24.55
N PHE A 27 20.92 17.06 -23.47
CA PHE A 27 20.37 17.30 -22.15
C PHE A 27 21.09 18.45 -21.45
N ALA A 28 20.40 19.09 -20.51
CA ALA A 28 20.97 19.99 -19.53
C ALA A 28 21.18 19.25 -18.21
N VAL A 29 22.24 19.57 -17.51
CA VAL A 29 22.47 19.11 -16.12
C VAL A 29 22.13 20.27 -15.19
N ALA A 30 21.29 20.01 -14.20
CA ALA A 30 20.90 20.98 -13.18
C ALA A 30 21.30 20.45 -11.80
N PRO A 31 22.30 21.05 -11.13
CA PRO A 31 22.57 20.80 -9.73
C PRO A 31 21.34 21.22 -8.90
N THR A 32 20.67 20.25 -8.30
CA THR A 32 19.39 20.44 -7.62
C THR A 32 19.58 20.24 -6.11
N PRO A 33 19.17 21.20 -5.26
CA PRO A 33 19.26 21.06 -3.81
C PRO A 33 18.47 19.86 -3.33
N LEU A 34 19.06 19.03 -2.47
CA LEU A 34 18.43 17.91 -1.78
C LEU A 34 18.07 18.29 -0.36
N TRP A 35 16.82 18.11 0.00
CA TRP A 35 16.25 18.44 1.30
C TRP A 35 15.64 17.20 1.96
N ASP A 36 15.67 17.16 3.28
CA ASP A 36 14.86 16.31 4.13
C ASP A 36 13.99 17.16 5.07
N GLU A 37 13.36 16.54 6.05
CA GLU A 37 12.54 17.21 7.07
C GLU A 37 13.32 18.23 7.93
N ASN A 38 14.64 18.08 8.02
CA ASN A 38 15.52 18.93 8.83
C ASN A 38 16.14 20.07 8.02
N GLY A 39 16.01 20.09 6.69
CA GLY A 39 16.52 21.12 5.82
C GLY A 39 17.35 20.60 4.64
N GLN A 40 18.20 21.47 4.06
CA GLN A 40 19.04 21.07 2.94
C GLN A 40 20.20 20.18 3.41
N ILE A 41 20.24 18.94 2.89
CA ILE A 41 21.27 17.93 3.23
C ILE A 41 22.32 17.75 2.14
N GLY A 42 22.08 18.25 0.92
CA GLY A 42 23.02 18.09 -0.18
C GLY A 42 22.57 18.72 -1.49
N SER A 43 23.08 18.19 -2.58
CA SER A 43 22.70 18.52 -3.96
C SER A 43 22.90 17.30 -4.86
N VAL A 44 21.99 17.09 -5.80
CA VAL A 44 22.03 16.00 -6.80
C VAL A 44 21.94 16.58 -8.20
N ASP A 45 22.72 16.07 -9.14
CA ASP A 45 22.67 16.47 -10.54
C ASP A 45 21.49 15.76 -11.24
N LEU A 46 20.47 16.51 -11.63
CA LEU A 46 19.38 16.04 -12.47
C LEU A 46 19.68 16.33 -13.94
N ARG A 47 19.16 15.49 -14.84
CA ARG A 47 19.19 15.71 -16.30
C ARG A 47 17.81 16.04 -16.83
N PHE A 48 17.77 17.01 -17.74
CA PHE A 48 16.57 17.40 -18.46
C PHE A 48 16.86 17.31 -19.96
N TYR A 49 16.18 16.40 -20.63
CA TYR A 49 16.37 16.17 -22.06
C TYR A 49 15.58 17.19 -22.87
N THR A 50 16.11 17.58 -24.05
CA THR A 50 15.58 18.69 -24.86
C THR A 50 14.15 18.41 -25.34
N ASP A 51 13.80 17.17 -25.54
CA ASP A 51 12.48 16.70 -25.96
C ASP A 51 11.52 16.46 -24.78
N LYS A 52 12.03 16.39 -23.54
CA LYS A 52 11.27 16.25 -22.30
C LYS A 52 11.81 17.22 -21.23
N PRO A 53 11.69 18.54 -21.45
CA PRO A 53 12.37 19.55 -20.62
C PRO A 53 11.79 19.69 -19.20
N HIS A 54 10.62 19.13 -18.90
CA HIS A 54 10.01 19.17 -17.57
C HIS A 54 10.13 17.84 -16.82
N VAL A 55 10.54 16.76 -17.48
CA VAL A 55 10.76 15.46 -16.86
C VAL A 55 12.16 15.39 -16.27
N ALA A 56 12.24 15.23 -14.96
CA ALA A 56 13.51 15.08 -14.25
C ALA A 56 14.06 13.65 -14.39
N TYR A 57 15.31 13.52 -14.81
CA TYR A 57 16.02 12.24 -14.87
C TYR A 57 17.14 12.22 -13.84
N ILE A 58 17.31 11.08 -13.18
CA ILE A 58 18.37 10.85 -12.20
C ILE A 58 19.18 9.61 -12.54
N GLY A 59 20.49 9.62 -12.26
CA GLY A 59 21.32 8.43 -12.30
C GLY A 59 20.98 7.50 -11.14
N ILE A 60 20.94 6.18 -11.39
CA ILE A 60 20.56 5.21 -10.38
C ILE A 60 21.48 5.25 -9.15
N ASN A 61 22.79 5.49 -9.33
CA ASN A 61 23.70 5.66 -8.20
C ASN A 61 23.41 6.92 -7.38
N ALA A 62 23.08 8.02 -8.05
CA ALA A 62 22.74 9.26 -7.37
C ALA A 62 21.41 9.13 -6.60
N PHE A 63 20.47 8.36 -7.15
CA PHE A 63 19.22 8.02 -6.49
C PHE A 63 19.46 7.21 -5.21
N MET A 64 20.19 6.08 -5.31
CA MET A 64 20.45 5.23 -4.16
C MET A 64 21.24 5.94 -3.07
N ALA A 65 22.23 6.77 -3.44
CA ALA A 65 22.98 7.59 -2.49
C ALA A 65 22.08 8.60 -1.76
N ALA A 66 21.07 9.17 -2.43
CA ALA A 66 20.12 10.09 -1.82
C ALA A 66 19.12 9.37 -0.90
N MET A 67 18.68 8.16 -1.28
CA MET A 67 17.65 7.41 -0.56
C MET A 67 18.21 6.60 0.60
N THR A 68 19.20 5.74 0.35
CA THR A 68 19.63 4.69 1.29
C THR A 68 21.07 4.87 1.78
N ASN A 69 21.86 5.75 1.18
CA ASN A 69 23.33 5.84 1.30
C ASN A 69 24.04 4.57 0.80
N GLU A 70 23.41 3.77 -0.03
CA GLU A 70 23.99 2.59 -0.65
C GLU A 70 24.64 2.95 -2.00
N GLU A 71 25.70 2.24 -2.35
CA GLU A 71 26.38 2.40 -3.63
C GLU A 71 26.09 1.18 -4.51
N LEU A 72 25.62 1.44 -5.74
CA LEU A 72 25.51 0.40 -6.75
C LEU A 72 26.74 0.39 -7.65
N THR A 73 27.11 -0.76 -8.15
CA THR A 73 28.16 -0.88 -9.16
C THR A 73 27.54 -0.92 -10.55
N VAL A 74 27.74 0.16 -11.33
CA VAL A 74 27.28 0.26 -12.72
C VAL A 74 28.44 -0.05 -13.67
N THR A 75 28.31 -1.13 -14.44
CA THR A 75 29.35 -1.62 -15.34
C THR A 75 28.85 -1.71 -16.79
N PRO A 76 29.35 -0.87 -17.72
CA PRO A 76 29.01 -1.00 -19.13
C PRO A 76 29.56 -2.31 -19.72
N GLN A 77 28.73 -2.98 -20.55
CA GLN A 77 29.04 -4.22 -21.21
C GLN A 77 29.41 -3.97 -22.69
N GLU A 78 30.07 -4.92 -23.34
CA GLU A 78 30.51 -4.80 -24.75
C GLU A 78 29.33 -4.64 -25.73
N ASP A 79 28.18 -5.17 -25.44
CA ASP A 79 26.94 -5.11 -26.26
C ASP A 79 26.11 -3.83 -26.04
N LYS A 80 26.65 -2.85 -25.33
CA LYS A 80 25.99 -1.58 -24.96
C LYS A 80 24.79 -1.80 -24.01
N THR A 81 24.84 -2.82 -23.21
CA THR A 81 24.03 -2.96 -22.00
C THR A 81 24.83 -2.52 -20.78
N TRP A 82 24.17 -2.34 -19.65
CA TRP A 82 24.77 -1.97 -18.36
C TRP A 82 24.34 -2.97 -17.30
N LEU A 83 25.32 -3.51 -16.61
CA LEU A 83 25.07 -4.34 -15.43
C LEU A 83 25.10 -3.43 -14.21
N VAL A 84 23.99 -3.38 -13.48
CA VAL A 84 23.85 -2.68 -12.20
C VAL A 84 23.79 -3.72 -11.11
N ALA A 85 24.71 -3.68 -10.16
CA ALA A 85 24.80 -4.66 -9.08
C ALA A 85 24.75 -3.96 -7.71
N ASN A 86 24.02 -4.55 -6.76
CA ASN A 86 24.06 -4.15 -5.36
C ASN A 86 25.18 -4.88 -4.60
N ASP A 87 25.42 -4.53 -3.35
CA ASP A 87 26.49 -5.09 -2.50
C ASP A 87 26.35 -6.60 -2.23
N HIS A 88 25.12 -7.13 -2.36
CA HIS A 88 24.82 -8.54 -2.16
C HIS A 88 24.93 -9.39 -3.43
N GLY A 89 25.25 -8.73 -4.57
CA GLY A 89 25.49 -9.40 -5.85
C GLY A 89 24.25 -9.64 -6.69
N TYR A 90 23.09 -9.11 -6.30
CA TYR A 90 21.90 -9.09 -7.15
C TYR A 90 22.06 -8.03 -8.24
N THR A 91 21.52 -8.30 -9.42
CA THR A 91 21.84 -7.50 -10.60
C THR A 91 20.61 -7.14 -11.44
N LEU A 92 20.69 -5.95 -12.06
CA LEU A 92 19.84 -5.56 -13.19
C LEU A 92 20.66 -5.52 -14.46
N LEU A 93 20.12 -6.01 -15.56
CA LEU A 93 20.66 -5.80 -16.88
C LEU A 93 19.84 -4.73 -17.61
N VAL A 94 20.43 -3.55 -17.75
CA VAL A 94 19.79 -2.40 -18.40
C VAL A 94 20.21 -2.31 -19.87
N ASN A 95 19.23 -2.23 -20.75
CA ASN A 95 19.47 -2.02 -22.19
C ASN A 95 18.74 -0.76 -22.67
N PRO A 96 19.41 0.41 -22.70
CA PRO A 96 18.79 1.66 -23.15
C PRO A 96 18.37 1.65 -24.61
N ALA A 97 19.01 0.83 -25.46
CA ALA A 97 18.67 0.77 -26.89
C ALA A 97 17.33 0.07 -27.16
N SER A 98 16.95 -0.90 -26.32
CA SER A 98 15.64 -1.55 -26.36
C SER A 98 14.66 -0.95 -25.35
N GLY A 99 15.12 -0.09 -24.45
CA GLY A 99 14.31 0.46 -23.37
C GLY A 99 13.87 -0.60 -22.35
N THR A 100 14.76 -1.58 -22.04
CA THR A 100 14.41 -2.68 -21.15
C THR A 100 15.35 -2.79 -19.96
N VAL A 101 14.79 -3.24 -18.82
CA VAL A 101 15.53 -3.62 -17.61
C VAL A 101 15.12 -5.03 -17.22
N TYR A 102 16.09 -5.93 -17.16
CA TYR A 102 15.88 -7.32 -16.73
C TYR A 102 16.42 -7.54 -15.33
N ALA A 103 15.61 -8.12 -14.48
CA ALA A 103 15.96 -8.61 -13.14
C ALA A 103 15.71 -10.12 -13.06
N GLU A 104 16.70 -10.90 -12.67
CA GLU A 104 16.53 -12.32 -12.39
C GLU A 104 15.75 -12.53 -11.09
N ASP A 105 16.06 -11.71 -10.09
CA ASP A 105 15.39 -11.63 -8.81
C ASP A 105 15.19 -10.15 -8.42
N TRP A 106 14.04 -9.61 -8.77
CA TRP A 106 13.70 -8.20 -8.51
C TRP A 106 13.58 -7.91 -7.01
N ASN A 107 12.92 -8.80 -6.28
CA ASN A 107 12.66 -8.62 -4.86
C ASN A 107 13.98 -8.55 -4.06
N SER A 108 14.91 -9.45 -4.37
CA SER A 108 16.22 -9.47 -3.73
C SER A 108 17.10 -8.30 -4.17
N PHE A 109 16.98 -7.82 -5.41
CA PHE A 109 17.70 -6.63 -5.84
C PHE A 109 17.21 -5.38 -5.10
N GLN A 110 15.90 -5.19 -5.02
CA GLN A 110 15.29 -4.02 -4.41
C GLN A 110 15.58 -3.93 -2.90
N LYS A 111 15.55 -5.07 -2.21
CA LYS A 111 15.67 -5.15 -0.73
C LYS A 111 17.06 -5.60 -0.25
N ASN A 112 18.09 -5.53 -1.07
CA ASN A 112 19.41 -6.09 -0.76
C ASN A 112 19.37 -7.56 -0.32
N GLY A 113 18.39 -8.31 -0.84
CA GLY A 113 18.04 -9.63 -0.39
C GLY A 113 17.17 -9.61 0.87
N LEU A 114 16.31 -10.60 0.99
CA LEU A 114 15.46 -10.80 2.17
C LEU A 114 16.24 -10.93 3.48
N GLN A 115 17.55 -11.15 3.42
CA GLN A 115 18.46 -11.18 4.56
C GLN A 115 18.59 -9.81 5.24
N TYR A 116 18.40 -8.72 4.49
CA TYR A 116 18.39 -7.34 5.03
C TYR A 116 17.23 -7.13 6.03
N ILE A 117 16.07 -7.68 5.75
CA ILE A 117 14.91 -7.62 6.66
C ILE A 117 15.19 -8.39 7.95
N ARG A 118 15.94 -9.53 7.88
CA ARG A 118 16.33 -10.33 9.04
C ARG A 118 17.34 -9.64 9.96
N GLU A 119 18.25 -8.85 9.40
CA GLU A 119 19.41 -8.34 10.15
C GLU A 119 19.20 -6.97 10.79
N LYS A 120 18.26 -6.16 10.30
CA LYS A 120 18.14 -4.74 10.69
C LYS A 120 16.87 -4.34 11.43
N ARG A 121 15.81 -5.13 11.44
CA ARG A 121 14.62 -4.77 12.18
C ARG A 121 14.75 -5.14 13.65
N SER A 122 15.06 -4.16 14.47
CA SER A 122 14.85 -4.20 15.92
C SER A 122 13.46 -3.63 16.25
N ILE A 123 13.00 -3.80 17.50
CA ILE A 123 11.80 -3.10 18.00
C ILE A 123 11.78 -1.60 17.63
N LYS A 124 12.95 -0.99 17.47
CA LYS A 124 13.09 0.44 17.12
C LYS A 124 12.80 0.75 15.65
N ASP A 125 12.73 -0.27 14.80
CA ASP A 125 12.59 -0.13 13.35
C ASP A 125 11.17 -0.48 12.87
N THR A 126 10.28 -0.85 13.77
CA THR A 126 8.85 -1.06 13.50
C THR A 126 8.06 0.21 13.81
N SER A 127 6.90 0.39 13.21
CA SER A 127 5.98 1.48 13.50
C SER A 127 5.35 1.36 14.90
N CYS A 128 5.48 0.20 15.54
CA CYS A 128 5.07 -0.07 16.92
C CYS A 128 6.27 -0.60 17.71
N SER A 129 6.56 0.02 18.86
CA SER A 129 7.70 -0.35 19.72
C SER A 129 7.58 -1.73 20.37
N TRP A 130 6.43 -2.39 20.26
CA TRP A 130 6.10 -3.65 20.94
C TRP A 130 6.17 -4.88 20.03
N THR A 131 6.62 -4.72 18.80
CA THR A 131 6.77 -5.83 17.85
C THR A 131 8.01 -5.65 16.98
N ALA A 132 8.52 -6.75 16.46
CA ALA A 132 9.62 -6.77 15.51
C ALA A 132 9.45 -7.96 14.55
N VAL A 133 9.96 -7.84 13.34
CA VAL A 133 10.01 -8.95 12.39
C VAL A 133 11.24 -9.80 12.69
N ASP A 134 11.05 -11.09 13.04
CA ASP A 134 12.14 -12.05 13.24
C ASP A 134 12.71 -12.57 11.91
N GLY A 135 11.85 -12.66 10.89
CA GLY A 135 12.25 -13.06 9.54
C GLY A 135 11.08 -13.19 8.60
N ILE A 136 11.41 -13.30 7.32
CA ILE A 136 10.44 -13.60 6.27
C ILE A 136 10.91 -14.88 5.57
N ASP A 137 10.08 -15.92 5.62
CA ASP A 137 10.27 -17.11 4.82
C ASP A 137 9.67 -16.91 3.43
N VAL A 138 10.51 -17.01 2.41
CA VAL A 138 10.09 -16.92 1.02
C VAL A 138 10.11 -18.29 0.40
N THR A 139 9.01 -18.67 -0.22
CA THR A 139 8.86 -19.95 -0.92
C THR A 139 8.58 -19.72 -2.40
N GLY A 140 9.14 -20.60 -3.25
CA GLY A 140 9.12 -20.47 -4.69
C GLY A 140 10.38 -19.81 -5.26
N GLU A 141 10.76 -20.22 -6.48
CA GLU A 141 11.81 -19.54 -7.21
C GLU A 141 11.26 -18.21 -7.74
N PRO A 142 12.01 -17.11 -7.65
CA PRO A 142 11.54 -15.82 -8.14
C PRO A 142 11.31 -15.89 -9.66
N LYS A 143 10.16 -15.40 -10.11
CA LYS A 143 9.90 -15.22 -11.52
C LYS A 143 10.73 -14.03 -12.03
N PRO A 144 11.63 -14.23 -13.01
CA PRO A 144 12.37 -13.12 -13.58
C PRO A 144 11.45 -12.07 -14.19
N VAL A 145 11.80 -10.80 -13.99
CA VAL A 145 11.00 -9.66 -14.47
C VAL A 145 11.77 -8.93 -15.56
N THR A 146 11.07 -8.59 -16.64
CA THR A 146 11.57 -7.64 -17.65
C THR A 146 10.65 -6.42 -17.67
N PHE A 147 11.15 -5.31 -17.22
CA PHE A 147 10.48 -4.02 -17.34
C PHE A 147 10.71 -3.47 -18.75
N ASP A 148 9.67 -3.35 -19.54
CA ASP A 148 9.72 -2.84 -20.92
C ASP A 148 9.24 -1.39 -20.95
N PHE A 149 10.14 -0.46 -20.67
CA PHE A 149 9.89 0.97 -20.69
C PHE A 149 9.49 1.48 -22.08
N ALA A 150 10.09 0.89 -23.12
CA ALA A 150 9.82 1.29 -24.50
C ALA A 150 8.35 1.02 -24.91
N LYS A 151 7.73 -0.02 -24.35
CA LYS A 151 6.29 -0.31 -24.54
C LYS A 151 5.42 0.91 -24.20
N TYR A 152 5.81 1.70 -23.21
CA TYR A 152 5.08 2.88 -22.72
C TYR A 152 5.60 4.19 -23.31
N GLY A 153 6.66 4.15 -24.12
CA GLY A 153 7.31 5.37 -24.64
C GLY A 153 8.17 6.09 -23.62
N ILE A 154 8.53 5.42 -22.53
CA ILE A 154 9.46 5.92 -21.52
C ILE A 154 10.89 5.64 -21.97
N ASP A 155 11.71 6.70 -22.04
CA ASP A 155 13.11 6.58 -22.40
C ASP A 155 13.97 6.32 -21.17
N ILE A 156 14.96 5.45 -21.31
CA ILE A 156 16.06 5.28 -20.36
C ILE A 156 17.37 5.59 -21.05
N TYR A 157 18.30 6.22 -20.36
CA TYR A 157 19.56 6.66 -20.92
C TYR A 157 20.74 6.07 -20.15
N ALA A 158 21.90 6.01 -20.77
CA ALA A 158 23.12 5.63 -20.08
C ALA A 158 24.33 6.36 -20.66
N ASP A 159 25.32 6.54 -19.82
CA ASP A 159 26.68 6.93 -20.24
C ASP A 159 27.71 5.98 -19.59
N LYS A 160 28.97 6.33 -19.66
CA LYS A 160 30.04 5.49 -19.11
C LYS A 160 30.04 5.36 -17.59
N ASN A 161 29.28 6.21 -16.89
CA ASN A 161 29.30 6.32 -15.42
C ASN A 161 28.03 5.79 -14.77
N ASP A 162 26.86 5.95 -15.44
CA ASP A 162 25.56 5.65 -14.82
C ASP A 162 24.48 5.37 -15.86
N VAL A 163 23.35 4.84 -15.38
CA VAL A 163 22.09 4.71 -16.12
C VAL A 163 21.07 5.67 -15.53
N TYR A 164 20.26 6.30 -16.38
CA TYR A 164 19.38 7.42 -16.03
C TYR A 164 17.92 7.06 -16.33
N PHE A 165 17.07 7.25 -15.34
CA PHE A 165 15.65 6.99 -15.38
C PHE A 165 14.84 8.26 -15.06
N PRO A 166 13.57 8.35 -15.49
CA PRO A 166 12.66 9.35 -14.92
C PRO A 166 12.64 9.20 -13.39
N LEU A 167 12.82 10.30 -12.68
CA LEU A 167 12.99 10.29 -11.23
C LEU A 167 11.76 9.73 -10.51
N ALA A 168 10.56 10.20 -10.89
CA ALA A 168 9.32 9.75 -10.24
C ALA A 168 9.13 8.25 -10.43
N LEU A 169 9.28 7.74 -11.65
CA LEU A 169 9.16 6.31 -11.93
C LEU A 169 10.21 5.47 -11.19
N LEU A 170 11.47 5.96 -11.09
CA LEU A 170 12.49 5.24 -10.32
C LEU A 170 12.15 5.22 -8.83
N THR A 171 11.58 6.31 -8.30
CA THR A 171 11.06 6.36 -6.92
C THR A 171 9.97 5.31 -6.71
N ASP A 172 8.96 5.26 -7.59
CA ASP A 172 7.86 4.31 -7.49
C ASP A 172 8.32 2.84 -7.64
N MET A 173 9.35 2.60 -8.46
CA MET A 173 9.93 1.26 -8.63
C MET A 173 10.74 0.79 -7.42
N MET A 174 11.46 1.71 -6.77
CA MET A 174 12.40 1.41 -5.69
C MET A 174 11.82 1.69 -4.31
N GLU A 175 10.53 2.01 -4.22
CA GLU A 175 9.84 2.18 -2.96
C GLU A 175 9.95 0.91 -2.12
N GLU A 176 10.49 1.07 -0.93
CA GLU A 176 10.51 0.03 0.09
C GLU A 176 9.29 0.15 1.00
N GLU A 177 9.10 -0.82 1.90
CA GLU A 177 8.08 -0.75 2.95
C GLU A 177 8.23 0.46 3.89
N SER A 178 9.38 1.16 3.83
CA SER A 178 9.62 2.39 4.58
C SER A 178 8.84 3.60 4.07
N LEU A 179 8.20 3.48 2.91
CA LEU A 179 7.46 4.57 2.26
C LEU A 179 8.30 5.84 2.05
N ASP A 180 9.60 5.69 1.83
CA ASP A 180 10.50 6.80 1.56
C ASP A 180 10.44 7.18 0.08
N LEU A 181 10.14 8.44 -0.21
CA LEU A 181 10.03 8.99 -1.56
C LEU A 181 11.10 10.04 -1.82
N LEU A 182 11.62 10.09 -3.06
CA LEU A 182 12.47 11.17 -3.55
C LEU A 182 11.72 11.94 -4.63
N LEU A 183 11.30 13.15 -4.32
CA LEU A 183 10.38 13.94 -5.12
C LEU A 183 11.04 15.20 -5.66
N TYR A 184 10.75 15.56 -6.92
CA TYR A 184 11.19 16.81 -7.54
C TYR A 184 10.01 17.73 -7.79
N ASN A 185 10.04 18.94 -7.21
CA ASN A 185 8.94 19.91 -7.29
C ASN A 185 9.16 21.04 -8.30
N GLY A 186 10.14 20.90 -9.20
CA GLY A 186 10.52 21.95 -10.16
C GLY A 186 11.66 22.85 -9.66
N GLU A 187 11.99 22.85 -8.37
CA GLU A 187 13.03 23.69 -7.76
C GLU A 187 14.04 22.90 -6.92
N LYS A 188 13.57 21.92 -6.16
CA LYS A 188 14.38 21.10 -5.25
C LYS A 188 13.97 19.64 -5.28
N LEU A 189 14.88 18.78 -4.83
CA LEU A 189 14.58 17.40 -4.43
C LEU A 189 14.20 17.38 -2.96
N GLN A 190 13.13 16.66 -2.65
CA GLN A 190 12.67 16.43 -1.29
C GLN A 190 12.68 14.94 -1.01
N LYS A 191 13.48 14.52 -0.02
CA LYS A 191 13.38 13.18 0.56
C LYS A 191 12.29 13.24 1.63
N CYS A 192 11.28 12.42 1.47
CA CYS A 192 10.13 12.35 2.38
C CYS A 192 10.04 10.93 2.92
N SER A 193 10.05 10.78 4.24
CA SER A 193 9.65 9.53 4.89
C SER A 193 8.17 9.62 5.20
N ILE A 194 7.38 8.74 4.60
CA ILE A 194 5.95 8.70 4.82
C ILE A 194 5.65 7.60 5.83
N ASN A 195 5.18 7.99 6.99
CA ASN A 195 4.53 7.07 7.92
C ASN A 195 3.01 7.33 7.91
N MET A 196 2.23 6.42 8.48
CA MET A 196 0.77 6.55 8.50
C MET A 196 0.30 7.81 9.22
N ASP A 197 1.11 8.36 10.15
CA ASP A 197 0.79 9.58 10.90
C ASP A 197 1.01 10.85 10.07
N ASN A 198 1.95 10.82 9.11
CA ASN A 198 2.31 11.98 8.31
C ASN A 198 2.00 11.85 6.82
N ILE A 199 1.28 10.80 6.41
CA ILE A 199 0.80 10.66 5.03
C ILE A 199 0.01 11.89 4.58
N TYR A 200 -0.61 12.60 5.51
CA TYR A 200 -1.36 13.84 5.30
C TYR A 200 -0.48 15.10 5.31
N THR A 201 0.75 15.01 5.82
CA THR A 201 1.72 16.11 5.86
C THR A 201 2.83 15.94 4.82
N LEU A 202 2.59 15.08 3.83
CA LEU A 202 3.50 14.81 2.74
C LEU A 202 4.03 16.12 2.20
N ALA A 203 5.22 16.43 2.67
CA ALA A 203 5.96 17.53 2.16
C ALA A 203 5.29 18.91 2.30
N ASP A 204 5.07 19.36 3.53
CA ASP A 204 5.26 20.79 3.79
C ASP A 204 6.53 21.20 3.02
N GLY A 205 6.38 21.90 1.94
CA GLY A 205 7.49 22.30 1.08
C GLY A 205 7.61 21.62 -0.28
N TYR A 206 7.07 20.42 -0.55
CA TYR A 206 7.04 19.88 -1.91
C TYR A 206 6.12 20.71 -2.81
N PHE A 207 4.90 20.96 -2.35
CA PHE A 207 3.91 21.76 -3.06
C PHE A 207 4.11 23.29 -2.93
N GLU A 208 5.10 23.75 -2.17
CA GLU A 208 5.40 25.17 -2.02
C GLU A 208 6.07 25.79 -3.26
N SER A 209 6.59 25.00 -4.20
CA SER A 209 7.22 25.55 -5.40
C SER A 209 6.21 26.35 -6.22
N ASP A 210 6.67 27.46 -6.79
CA ASP A 210 5.83 28.34 -7.62
C ASP A 210 5.28 27.60 -8.85
N TYR A 211 6.04 26.66 -9.40
CA TYR A 211 5.64 25.84 -10.53
C TYR A 211 4.48 24.91 -10.16
N MET A 212 4.65 24.06 -9.13
CA MET A 212 3.62 23.11 -8.70
C MET A 212 2.35 23.83 -8.26
N ARG A 213 2.51 24.89 -7.47
CA ARG A 213 1.41 25.71 -7.01
C ARG A 213 0.58 26.28 -8.16
N LYS A 214 1.21 26.84 -9.20
CA LYS A 214 0.52 27.41 -10.36
C LYS A 214 -0.17 26.35 -11.20
N MET A 215 0.46 25.19 -11.37
CA MET A 215 -0.11 24.09 -12.13
C MET A 215 -1.36 23.54 -11.42
N LEU A 216 -1.23 23.22 -10.13
CA LEU A 216 -2.34 22.70 -9.32
C LEU A 216 -3.50 23.69 -9.15
N ASN A 217 -3.22 25.00 -9.27
CA ASN A 217 -4.26 26.04 -9.27
C ASN A 217 -4.92 26.26 -10.62
N GLY A 218 -4.49 25.59 -11.67
CA GLY A 218 -4.94 25.86 -13.02
C GLY A 218 -4.46 27.19 -13.60
N GLU A 219 -3.49 27.87 -12.95
CA GLU A 219 -2.90 29.11 -13.45
C GLU A 219 -1.93 28.85 -14.63
N THR A 220 -1.35 27.64 -14.65
CA THR A 220 -0.48 27.17 -15.72
C THR A 220 -0.96 25.79 -16.15
N PRO A 221 -1.17 25.54 -17.46
CA PRO A 221 -1.55 24.21 -17.92
C PRO A 221 -0.44 23.19 -17.65
N ARG A 222 -0.80 21.91 -17.51
CA ARG A 222 0.14 20.80 -17.45
C ARG A 222 1.01 20.80 -18.72
N ALA A 223 2.30 20.65 -18.59
CA ALA A 223 3.23 20.62 -19.73
C ALA A 223 3.02 19.35 -20.56
N ALA A 224 3.11 19.47 -21.89
CA ALA A 224 2.80 18.38 -22.80
C ALA A 224 3.68 17.13 -22.60
N ASP A 225 4.96 17.29 -22.25
CA ASP A 225 5.88 16.20 -21.94
C ASP A 225 5.54 15.54 -20.60
N LEU A 226 5.12 16.30 -19.58
CA LEU A 226 4.62 15.76 -18.32
C LEU A 226 3.31 15.00 -18.49
N ILE A 227 2.38 15.47 -19.33
CA ILE A 227 1.14 14.75 -19.63
C ILE A 227 1.45 13.37 -20.21
N GLN A 228 2.36 13.32 -21.18
CA GLN A 228 2.77 12.06 -21.84
C GLN A 228 3.47 11.13 -20.84
N GLU A 229 4.41 11.68 -20.06
CA GLU A 229 5.19 10.90 -19.11
C GLU A 229 4.30 10.35 -17.98
N SER A 230 3.47 11.19 -17.34
CA SER A 230 2.61 10.77 -16.23
C SER A 230 1.59 9.71 -16.64
N TYR A 231 1.04 9.79 -17.86
CA TYR A 231 0.16 8.73 -18.38
C TYR A 231 0.94 7.42 -18.62
N ALA A 232 2.13 7.53 -19.18
CA ALA A 232 3.01 6.38 -19.41
C ALA A 232 3.43 5.72 -18.08
N GLU A 233 3.78 6.52 -17.08
CA GLU A 233 4.08 6.06 -15.71
C GLU A 233 2.88 5.38 -15.06
N LEU A 234 1.70 5.99 -15.12
CA LEU A 234 0.47 5.39 -14.59
C LEU A 234 0.23 4.00 -15.22
N CYS A 235 0.37 3.88 -16.54
CA CYS A 235 0.22 2.59 -17.23
C CYS A 235 1.32 1.60 -16.81
N PHE A 236 2.57 2.05 -16.69
CA PHE A 236 3.69 1.21 -16.28
C PHE A 236 3.50 0.69 -14.84
N VAL A 237 3.21 1.59 -13.90
CA VAL A 237 3.03 1.25 -12.49
C VAL A 237 1.87 0.29 -12.30
N MET A 238 0.74 0.54 -12.95
CA MET A 238 -0.42 -0.35 -12.89
C MET A 238 -0.18 -1.72 -13.54
N ASP A 239 0.64 -1.79 -14.59
CA ASP A 239 0.92 -3.05 -15.28
C ASP A 239 1.95 -3.93 -14.53
N TYR A 240 2.85 -3.34 -13.73
CA TYR A 240 3.90 -4.07 -13.04
C TYR A 240 3.72 -4.13 -11.52
N PHE A 241 3.16 -3.09 -10.90
CA PHE A 241 3.17 -2.93 -9.46
C PHE A 241 1.79 -2.92 -8.80
N TYR A 242 0.72 -3.07 -9.56
CA TYR A 242 -0.62 -3.24 -9.02
C TYR A 242 -0.82 -4.62 -8.43
N GLY A 243 -1.37 -4.70 -7.21
CA GLY A 243 -1.51 -5.95 -6.44
C GLY A 243 -2.65 -6.87 -6.89
N HIS A 244 -3.49 -6.43 -7.81
CA HIS A 244 -4.62 -7.21 -8.35
C HIS A 244 -5.52 -7.80 -7.25
N PRO A 245 -6.20 -6.96 -6.44
CA PRO A 245 -7.11 -7.44 -5.39
C PRO A 245 -8.32 -8.22 -5.94
N GLY A 246 -8.67 -8.04 -7.23
CA GLY A 246 -9.69 -8.83 -7.90
C GLY A 246 -11.11 -8.27 -7.76
N ARG A 247 -11.28 -7.02 -7.40
CA ARG A 247 -12.57 -6.42 -7.11
C ARG A 247 -13.15 -5.62 -8.26
N GLY A 248 -12.33 -4.82 -8.92
CA GLY A 248 -12.74 -3.94 -10.00
C GLY A 248 -13.00 -4.65 -11.33
N ALA A 249 -13.80 -4.03 -12.19
CA ALA A 249 -14.10 -4.56 -13.51
C ALA A 249 -12.84 -4.68 -14.39
N LEU A 250 -11.87 -3.80 -14.19
CA LEU A 250 -10.63 -3.76 -14.97
C LEU A 250 -9.52 -4.66 -14.44
N ASP A 251 -9.55 -5.09 -13.18
CA ASP A 251 -8.46 -5.81 -12.52
C ASP A 251 -7.91 -6.97 -13.39
N LYS A 252 -8.79 -7.88 -13.80
CA LYS A 252 -8.41 -9.00 -14.68
C LYS A 252 -7.87 -8.56 -16.03
N VAL A 253 -8.44 -7.51 -16.61
CA VAL A 253 -8.01 -7.00 -17.93
C VAL A 253 -6.65 -6.33 -17.82
N ILE A 254 -6.38 -5.61 -16.74
CA ILE A 254 -5.04 -5.03 -16.46
C ILE A 254 -4.01 -6.16 -16.38
N ALA A 255 -4.28 -7.20 -15.60
CA ALA A 255 -3.39 -8.35 -15.48
C ALA A 255 -3.09 -9.05 -16.81
N GLU A 256 -4.07 -9.11 -17.73
CA GLU A 256 -3.94 -9.81 -19.02
C GLU A 256 -3.41 -8.92 -20.14
N LYS A 257 -3.76 -7.63 -20.17
CA LYS A 257 -3.55 -6.74 -21.34
C LYS A 257 -2.90 -5.40 -20.99
N GLY A 258 -2.82 -5.05 -19.73
CA GLY A 258 -2.36 -3.75 -19.22
C GLY A 258 -3.45 -2.69 -19.15
N LEU A 259 -3.13 -1.59 -18.43
CA LEU A 259 -4.09 -0.53 -18.08
C LEU A 259 -4.66 0.18 -19.31
N ASP A 260 -3.82 0.58 -20.27
CA ASP A 260 -4.30 1.33 -21.46
C ASP A 260 -5.34 0.54 -22.27
N ALA A 261 -5.12 -0.78 -22.41
CA ALA A 261 -6.10 -1.66 -23.05
C ALA A 261 -7.35 -1.83 -22.16
N ALA A 262 -7.18 -1.93 -20.85
CA ALA A 262 -8.27 -2.09 -19.90
C ALA A 262 -9.22 -0.88 -19.90
N ILE A 263 -8.70 0.35 -19.93
CA ILE A 263 -9.51 1.57 -20.02
C ILE A 263 -10.47 1.49 -21.22
N SER A 264 -10.03 0.93 -22.36
CA SER A 264 -10.85 0.80 -23.55
C SER A 264 -12.07 -0.15 -23.39
N GLU A 265 -12.08 -0.98 -22.35
CA GLU A 265 -13.20 -1.88 -22.04
C GLU A 265 -14.32 -1.17 -21.23
N LEU A 266 -14.04 0.01 -20.66
CA LEU A 266 -15.05 0.80 -19.96
C LEU A 266 -15.99 1.49 -20.93
N PRO A 267 -17.28 1.63 -20.60
CA PRO A 267 -18.25 2.35 -21.42
C PRO A 267 -17.87 3.80 -21.73
N ASN A 268 -17.19 4.47 -20.79
CA ASN A 268 -16.68 5.84 -20.89
C ASN A 268 -15.16 5.91 -21.10
N GLY A 269 -14.52 4.79 -21.47
CA GLY A 269 -13.04 4.66 -21.51
C GLY A 269 -12.34 5.65 -22.45
N GLU A 270 -12.96 6.01 -23.60
CA GLU A 270 -12.41 7.01 -24.50
C GLU A 270 -12.40 8.41 -23.83
N SER A 271 -13.48 8.77 -23.14
CA SER A 271 -13.55 10.02 -22.36
C SER A 271 -12.51 10.05 -21.23
N ILE A 272 -12.38 8.95 -20.48
CA ILE A 272 -11.35 8.83 -19.42
C ILE A 272 -9.95 9.04 -20.00
N ARG A 273 -9.64 8.40 -21.13
CA ARG A 273 -8.32 8.55 -21.76
C ARG A 273 -8.07 9.98 -22.23
N GLU A 274 -9.06 10.64 -22.83
CA GLU A 274 -8.97 12.06 -23.23
C GLU A 274 -8.73 12.96 -22.02
N GLN A 275 -9.44 12.75 -20.93
CA GLN A 275 -9.29 13.49 -19.68
C GLN A 275 -7.91 13.27 -19.04
N LEU A 276 -7.41 12.04 -19.00
CA LEU A 276 -6.07 11.72 -18.50
C LEU A 276 -4.96 12.42 -19.30
N HIS A 277 -5.20 12.74 -20.57
CA HIS A 277 -4.30 13.52 -21.42
C HIS A 277 -4.62 15.02 -21.45
N SER A 278 -5.54 15.51 -20.62
CA SER A 278 -5.88 16.92 -20.61
C SER A 278 -4.75 17.77 -20.02
N ALA A 279 -4.56 18.95 -20.62
CA ALA A 279 -3.72 20.01 -20.05
C ALA A 279 -4.42 20.77 -18.92
N ASP A 280 -5.74 20.66 -18.83
CA ASP A 280 -6.54 21.21 -17.72
C ASP A 280 -6.49 20.25 -16.54
N ILE A 281 -6.06 20.78 -15.39
CA ILE A 281 -5.85 19.96 -14.18
C ILE A 281 -7.18 19.40 -13.63
N VAL A 282 -8.28 20.09 -13.82
CA VAL A 282 -9.60 19.66 -13.34
C VAL A 282 -10.08 18.47 -14.17
N GLU A 283 -10.05 18.61 -15.52
CA GLU A 283 -10.41 17.50 -16.42
C GLU A 283 -9.53 16.26 -16.18
N TYR A 284 -8.24 16.47 -15.90
CA TYR A 284 -7.32 15.38 -15.59
C TYR A 284 -7.73 14.61 -14.32
N TYR A 285 -8.02 15.34 -13.23
CA TYR A 285 -8.45 14.70 -11.99
C TYR A 285 -9.83 14.05 -12.10
N ASP A 286 -10.73 14.59 -12.91
CA ASP A 286 -12.01 13.94 -13.22
C ASP A 286 -11.78 12.60 -13.91
N GLY A 287 -10.86 12.54 -14.88
CA GLY A 287 -10.49 11.30 -15.55
C GLY A 287 -9.85 10.26 -14.63
N LEU A 288 -8.96 10.68 -13.72
CA LEU A 288 -8.38 9.79 -12.70
C LEU A 288 -9.45 9.26 -11.76
N ASN A 289 -10.36 10.13 -11.31
CA ASN A 289 -11.44 9.74 -10.42
C ASN A 289 -12.38 8.72 -11.09
N ASP A 290 -12.76 8.95 -12.34
CA ASP A 290 -13.59 8.02 -13.12
C ASP A 290 -12.88 6.67 -13.31
N LEU A 291 -11.58 6.65 -13.58
CA LEU A 291 -10.79 5.42 -13.68
C LEU A 291 -10.81 4.64 -12.36
N ILE A 292 -10.56 5.33 -11.24
CA ILE A 292 -10.50 4.70 -9.92
C ILE A 292 -11.87 4.19 -9.50
N CYS A 293 -12.91 5.00 -9.67
CA CYS A 293 -14.27 4.68 -9.21
C CYS A 293 -14.97 3.62 -10.07
N ASP A 294 -14.92 3.79 -11.39
CA ASP A 294 -15.68 2.94 -12.32
C ASP A 294 -14.87 1.71 -12.77
N GLY A 295 -13.53 1.85 -12.82
CA GLY A 295 -12.64 0.81 -13.32
C GLY A 295 -12.06 -0.10 -12.25
N LEU A 296 -11.38 0.49 -11.29
CA LEU A 296 -10.61 -0.26 -10.29
C LEU A 296 -11.46 -0.72 -9.11
N TYR A 297 -12.34 0.14 -8.61
CA TYR A 297 -13.23 -0.15 -7.47
C TYR A 297 -12.46 -0.77 -6.28
N ASP A 298 -11.26 -0.29 -6.05
CA ASP A 298 -10.31 -0.79 -5.07
C ASP A 298 -10.18 0.22 -3.92
N GLY A 299 -10.45 -0.23 -2.69
CA GLY A 299 -10.45 0.63 -1.51
C GLY A 299 -9.07 1.17 -1.12
N HIS A 300 -7.98 0.54 -1.56
CA HIS A 300 -6.62 1.01 -1.34
C HIS A 300 -6.10 1.91 -2.47
N THR A 301 -6.72 1.88 -3.66
CA THR A 301 -6.31 2.71 -4.79
C THR A 301 -7.15 3.98 -4.84
N THR A 302 -6.50 5.10 -4.53
CA THR A 302 -7.18 6.40 -4.45
C THR A 302 -6.21 7.57 -4.69
N ILE A 303 -6.73 8.70 -5.12
CA ILE A 303 -5.97 9.95 -5.19
C ILE A 303 -5.71 10.44 -3.77
N GLN A 304 -4.46 10.70 -3.43
CA GLN A 304 -4.08 11.29 -2.14
C GLN A 304 -4.29 12.80 -2.15
N SER A 305 -5.56 13.18 -2.11
CA SER A 305 -5.95 14.58 -2.16
C SER A 305 -5.70 15.37 -0.87
N LEU A 306 -5.50 14.68 0.24
CA LEU A 306 -5.54 15.28 1.57
C LEU A 306 -4.32 16.17 1.87
N THR A 307 -3.15 15.81 1.39
CA THR A 307 -1.95 16.63 1.48
C THR A 307 -2.03 17.94 0.70
N MET A 308 -2.90 17.99 -0.29
CA MET A 308 -3.12 19.18 -1.12
C MET A 308 -4.18 20.13 -0.55
N ILE A 309 -5.01 19.69 0.39
CA ILE A 309 -6.12 20.50 0.94
C ILE A 309 -5.62 21.57 1.90
N GLU A 310 -4.61 21.28 2.73
CA GLU A 310 -4.12 22.25 3.74
C GLU A 310 -3.30 23.38 3.13
N THR A 311 -2.65 23.15 2.00
CA THR A 311 -1.74 24.11 1.35
C THR A 311 -2.32 24.75 0.11
N GLN A 312 -3.51 24.34 -0.38
CA GLN A 312 -3.97 24.66 -1.71
C GLN A 312 -5.16 25.63 -1.79
N PRO A 313 -5.12 26.49 -2.78
CA PRO A 313 -6.17 27.46 -3.07
C PRO A 313 -7.44 26.81 -3.61
N LEU A 314 -8.47 27.64 -3.58
CA LEU A 314 -9.87 27.44 -3.90
C LEU A 314 -10.22 26.49 -5.07
N LEU A 315 -9.37 26.34 -6.08
CA LEU A 315 -9.72 25.50 -7.23
C LEU A 315 -9.67 24.01 -6.88
N TYR A 316 -8.60 23.58 -6.24
CA TYR A 316 -8.46 22.19 -5.80
C TYR A 316 -9.47 21.84 -4.69
N GLN A 317 -9.68 22.76 -3.75
CA GLN A 317 -10.76 22.63 -2.78
C GLN A 317 -12.13 22.58 -3.46
N ASN A 318 -12.38 23.40 -4.48
CA ASN A 318 -13.63 23.35 -5.23
C ASN A 318 -13.75 22.09 -6.06
N THR A 319 -12.67 21.57 -6.64
CA THR A 319 -12.67 20.29 -7.35
C THR A 319 -12.89 19.13 -6.37
N TYR A 320 -12.22 19.14 -5.23
CA TYR A 320 -12.43 18.14 -4.17
C TYR A 320 -13.86 18.22 -3.60
N PHE A 321 -14.38 19.40 -3.28
CA PHE A 321 -15.75 19.56 -2.82
C PHE A 321 -16.77 19.37 -3.95
N GLY A 322 -16.44 19.64 -5.19
CA GLY A 322 -17.20 19.28 -6.38
C GLY A 322 -17.27 17.76 -6.53
N LEU A 323 -16.11 17.10 -6.50
CA LEU A 323 -15.98 15.62 -6.47
C LEU A 323 -16.72 15.02 -5.29
N MET A 324 -16.61 15.59 -4.08
CA MET A 324 -17.39 15.16 -2.92
C MET A 324 -18.88 15.40 -3.10
N GLY A 325 -19.28 16.45 -3.79
CA GLY A 325 -20.68 16.72 -4.17
C GLY A 325 -21.19 15.69 -5.16
N GLU A 326 -20.44 15.38 -6.20
CA GLU A 326 -20.75 14.33 -7.18
C GLU A 326 -20.66 12.92 -6.57
N ILE A 327 -19.71 12.69 -5.67
CA ILE A 327 -19.60 11.46 -4.88
C ILE A 327 -20.83 11.30 -3.98
N LEU A 328 -21.31 12.36 -3.34
CA LEU A 328 -22.51 12.31 -2.49
C LEU A 328 -23.80 12.16 -3.32
N ASP A 329 -23.86 12.72 -4.51
CA ASP A 329 -24.96 12.50 -5.46
C ASP A 329 -24.89 11.11 -6.12
N GLY A 330 -23.69 10.55 -6.26
CA GLY A 330 -23.43 9.23 -6.80
C GLY A 330 -22.98 8.21 -5.74
N LEU A 331 -23.64 8.14 -4.57
CA LEU A 331 -23.33 7.21 -3.45
C LEU A 331 -23.12 5.73 -3.85
N SER A 332 -23.42 5.38 -5.10
CA SER A 332 -23.20 4.06 -5.66
C SER A 332 -21.85 3.89 -6.40
N ARG A 333 -21.08 4.98 -6.61
CA ARG A 333 -19.96 4.96 -7.55
C ARG A 333 -18.62 4.52 -6.94
N THR A 334 -18.36 4.82 -5.67
CA THR A 334 -17.07 4.46 -5.07
C THR A 334 -17.21 3.50 -3.89
N TRP A 335 -16.24 2.60 -3.75
CA TRP A 335 -16.13 1.75 -2.58
C TRP A 335 -15.97 2.59 -1.31
N ALA A 336 -15.10 3.60 -1.32
CA ALA A 336 -14.85 4.49 -0.19
C ALA A 336 -16.11 5.26 0.26
N THR A 337 -16.93 5.73 -0.70
CA THR A 337 -18.17 6.44 -0.37
C THR A 337 -19.22 5.53 0.24
N LEU A 338 -19.34 4.30 -0.28
CA LEU A 338 -20.22 3.30 0.33
C LEU A 338 -19.76 2.96 1.75
N GLN A 339 -18.45 2.82 1.95
CA GLN A 339 -17.87 2.58 3.28
C GLN A 339 -18.16 3.73 4.25
N LEU A 340 -18.00 4.98 3.84
CA LEU A 340 -18.34 6.14 4.66
C LEU A 340 -19.83 6.15 5.05
N GLY A 341 -20.70 5.79 4.12
CA GLY A 341 -22.13 5.67 4.38
C GLY A 341 -22.44 4.60 5.44
N VAL A 342 -21.84 3.41 5.30
CA VAL A 342 -21.97 2.33 6.28
C VAL A 342 -21.37 2.72 7.62
N ASN A 343 -20.18 3.32 7.64
CA ASN A 343 -19.53 3.83 8.86
C ASN A 343 -20.45 4.79 9.63
N GLY A 344 -21.11 5.70 8.95
CA GLY A 344 -22.05 6.64 9.57
C GLY A 344 -23.24 5.94 10.25
N ILE A 345 -23.81 4.91 9.63
CA ILE A 345 -24.94 4.13 10.18
C ILE A 345 -24.45 3.30 11.37
N VAL A 346 -23.34 2.59 11.22
CA VAL A 346 -22.73 1.74 12.26
C VAL A 346 -22.38 2.57 13.48
N SER A 347 -21.68 3.71 13.30
CA SER A 347 -21.27 4.61 14.38
C SER A 347 -22.47 5.15 15.14
N SER A 348 -23.46 5.70 14.43
CA SER A 348 -24.65 6.27 15.07
C SER A 348 -25.46 5.20 15.82
N THR A 349 -25.56 3.98 15.29
CA THR A 349 -26.26 2.88 15.97
C THR A 349 -25.52 2.45 17.22
N ARG A 350 -24.18 2.22 17.11
CA ARG A 350 -23.35 1.83 18.26
C ARG A 350 -23.40 2.88 19.37
N GLU A 351 -23.21 4.15 19.04
CA GLU A 351 -23.23 5.23 20.02
C GLU A 351 -24.58 5.36 20.71
N SER A 352 -25.69 5.11 20.02
CA SER A 352 -27.03 5.16 20.61
C SER A 352 -27.29 4.04 21.62
N ILE A 353 -26.62 2.86 21.45
CA ILE A 353 -26.86 1.67 22.27
C ILE A 353 -25.77 1.51 23.35
N TRP A 354 -24.50 1.61 22.95
CA TRP A 354 -23.33 1.38 23.81
C TRP A 354 -22.66 2.66 24.32
N GLY A 355 -22.95 3.82 23.72
CA GLY A 355 -22.24 5.06 24.02
C GLY A 355 -20.78 5.01 23.52
N THR A 356 -19.88 5.61 24.31
CA THR A 356 -18.44 5.73 23.98
C THR A 356 -17.56 4.73 24.73
N GLU A 357 -18.13 3.78 25.45
CA GLU A 357 -17.38 2.81 26.24
C GLU A 357 -16.54 1.90 25.34
N THR A 358 -15.28 1.67 25.75
CA THR A 358 -14.33 0.82 25.03
C THR A 358 -14.28 -0.62 25.55
N TYR A 359 -14.89 -0.89 26.70
CA TYR A 359 -14.95 -2.19 27.35
C TYR A 359 -16.32 -2.41 27.99
N ARG A 360 -16.89 -3.59 27.78
CA ARG A 360 -18.21 -3.99 28.33
C ARG A 360 -18.17 -5.46 28.76
N GLU A 361 -19.04 -5.84 29.68
CA GLU A 361 -19.23 -7.24 30.09
C GLU A 361 -20.72 -7.58 30.08
N CYS A 362 -21.06 -8.77 29.59
CA CYS A 362 -22.37 -9.36 29.68
C CYS A 362 -22.24 -10.88 29.86
N GLY A 363 -22.86 -11.45 30.88
CA GLY A 363 -22.80 -12.88 31.15
C GLY A 363 -21.37 -13.39 31.34
N SER A 364 -20.91 -14.23 30.45
CA SER A 364 -19.53 -14.78 30.41
C SER A 364 -18.63 -14.13 29.36
N THR A 365 -19.07 -13.04 28.76
CA THR A 365 -18.40 -12.41 27.61
C THR A 365 -17.97 -10.99 27.93
N ALA A 366 -16.73 -10.66 27.61
CA ALA A 366 -16.21 -9.29 27.54
C ALA A 366 -16.19 -8.83 26.07
N ILE A 367 -16.48 -7.56 25.83
CA ILE A 367 -16.44 -6.94 24.50
C ILE A 367 -15.45 -5.78 24.57
N ILE A 368 -14.47 -5.78 23.66
CA ILE A 368 -13.39 -4.80 23.56
C ILE A 368 -13.50 -4.09 22.22
N ARG A 369 -13.61 -2.77 22.24
CA ARG A 369 -13.72 -1.94 21.04
C ARG A 369 -12.35 -1.71 20.37
N MET A 370 -12.30 -1.89 19.06
CA MET A 370 -11.10 -1.70 18.22
C MET A 370 -11.47 -0.96 16.92
N ASP A 371 -11.39 0.37 16.91
CA ASP A 371 -11.88 1.18 15.79
C ASP A 371 -10.86 1.39 14.66
N ASN A 372 -9.58 1.19 14.92
CA ASN A 372 -8.49 1.34 13.95
C ASN A 372 -7.23 0.63 14.46
N PHE A 373 -6.18 0.63 13.66
CA PHE A 373 -4.85 0.18 14.04
C PHE A 373 -3.82 1.33 13.91
N ASN A 374 -4.15 2.51 14.47
CA ASN A 374 -3.25 3.67 14.49
C ASN A 374 -2.51 3.72 15.83
N PRO A 375 -1.17 3.54 15.86
CA PRO A 375 -0.39 3.56 17.08
C PRO A 375 -0.11 4.99 17.57
N ASP A 376 -0.13 5.22 18.89
CA ASP A 376 0.48 6.39 19.51
C ASP A 376 1.95 6.10 19.86
N GLU A 377 2.81 6.05 18.85
CA GLU A 377 4.24 5.71 19.02
C GLU A 377 4.94 6.60 20.05
N LYS A 378 4.68 7.90 20.03
CA LYS A 378 5.28 8.86 20.96
C LYS A 378 4.82 8.60 22.39
N GLY A 379 3.54 8.32 22.57
CA GLY A 379 2.96 7.96 23.85
C GLY A 379 3.57 6.66 24.39
N TRP A 380 3.69 5.63 23.58
CA TRP A 380 4.30 4.35 23.96
C TRP A 380 5.78 4.51 24.33
N LEU A 381 6.56 5.27 23.57
CA LEU A 381 7.96 5.56 23.91
C LEU A 381 8.07 6.33 25.25
N ALA A 382 7.19 7.29 25.50
CA ALA A 382 7.16 8.02 26.76
C ALA A 382 6.76 7.11 27.94
N TRP A 383 5.79 6.23 27.74
CA TRP A 383 5.38 5.27 28.76
C TRP A 383 6.50 4.26 29.09
N ALA A 384 7.14 3.67 28.09
CA ALA A 384 8.27 2.77 28.28
C ALA A 384 9.46 3.45 28.97
N ALA A 385 9.67 4.75 28.75
CA ALA A 385 10.68 5.56 29.46
C ALA A 385 10.26 5.98 30.88
N GLY A 386 9.04 5.65 31.31
CA GLY A 386 8.49 6.08 32.61
C GLY A 386 8.22 7.58 32.72
N THR A 387 8.06 8.27 31.59
CA THR A 387 7.83 9.72 31.51
C THR A 387 6.42 10.12 31.12
N GLY A 388 5.58 9.14 30.74
CA GLY A 388 4.20 9.32 30.30
C GLY A 388 3.23 8.29 30.89
N GLU A 389 1.95 8.51 30.66
CA GLU A 389 0.90 7.51 30.95
C GLU A 389 0.80 6.52 29.77
N MET A 390 0.25 5.33 30.01
CA MET A 390 -0.02 4.36 28.96
C MET A 390 -1.00 4.95 27.94
N PRO A 391 -0.66 4.94 26.64
CA PRO A 391 -1.57 5.39 25.61
C PRO A 391 -2.88 4.61 25.62
N MET A 392 -3.97 5.27 25.25
CA MET A 392 -5.28 4.64 25.07
C MET A 392 -5.64 4.55 23.58
N ASP A 393 -4.65 4.27 22.75
CA ASP A 393 -4.85 3.77 21.38
C ASP A 393 -5.41 2.33 21.41
N THR A 394 -5.53 1.70 20.26
CA THR A 394 -6.14 0.36 20.20
C THR A 394 -5.35 -0.68 21.01
N LEU A 395 -4.00 -0.62 21.04
CA LEU A 395 -3.20 -1.53 21.88
C LEU A 395 -3.47 -1.32 23.36
N GLY A 396 -3.48 -0.08 23.83
CA GLY A 396 -3.78 0.23 25.24
C GLY A 396 -5.20 -0.12 25.65
N ILE A 397 -6.18 0.09 24.77
CA ILE A 397 -7.57 -0.33 24.97
C ILE A 397 -7.66 -1.85 25.09
N VAL A 398 -7.04 -2.59 24.16
CA VAL A 398 -7.07 -4.06 24.17
C VAL A 398 -6.34 -4.62 25.39
N TYR A 399 -5.12 -4.15 25.66
CA TYR A 399 -4.35 -4.56 26.83
C TYR A 399 -5.15 -4.36 28.13
N THR A 400 -5.68 -3.14 28.33
CA THR A 400 -6.51 -2.83 29.51
C THR A 400 -7.79 -3.66 29.57
N GLY A 401 -8.42 -3.91 28.43
CA GLY A 401 -9.62 -4.74 28.32
C GLY A 401 -9.35 -6.19 28.69
N LEU A 402 -8.25 -6.78 28.20
CA LEU A 402 -7.84 -8.14 28.53
C LEU A 402 -7.45 -8.29 29.99
N GLU A 403 -6.77 -7.29 30.60
CA GLU A 403 -6.51 -7.28 32.04
C GLU A 403 -7.80 -7.28 32.88
N LYS A 404 -8.82 -6.49 32.50
CA LYS A 404 -10.13 -6.47 33.17
C LYS A 404 -10.85 -7.80 33.01
N ALA A 405 -10.85 -8.37 31.79
CA ALA A 405 -11.45 -9.68 31.53
C ALA A 405 -10.78 -10.78 32.37
N ALA A 406 -9.43 -10.79 32.47
CA ALA A 406 -8.68 -11.75 33.25
C ALA A 406 -8.92 -11.60 34.77
N ALA A 407 -9.19 -10.39 35.25
CA ALA A 407 -9.51 -10.16 36.64
C ALA A 407 -10.93 -10.65 37.04
N ASN A 408 -11.83 -10.88 36.07
CA ASN A 408 -13.17 -11.38 36.32
C ASN A 408 -13.29 -12.87 35.99
N PRO A 409 -13.34 -13.79 36.99
CA PRO A 409 -13.37 -15.23 36.72
C PRO A 409 -14.64 -15.72 36.04
N ALA A 410 -15.68 -14.87 35.89
CA ALA A 410 -16.88 -15.21 35.13
C ALA A 410 -16.64 -15.12 33.61
N ILE A 411 -15.68 -14.32 33.15
CA ILE A 411 -15.41 -14.12 31.74
C ILE A 411 -14.66 -15.32 31.18
N ARG A 412 -15.15 -15.85 30.08
CA ARG A 412 -14.58 -16.96 29.31
C ARG A 412 -14.39 -16.60 27.85
N ASN A 413 -15.21 -15.67 27.36
CA ASN A 413 -15.23 -15.25 25.97
C ASN A 413 -14.81 -13.78 25.87
N VAL A 414 -14.04 -13.44 24.83
CA VAL A 414 -13.70 -12.07 24.47
C VAL A 414 -14.12 -11.82 23.02
N ILE A 415 -14.95 -10.82 22.81
CA ILE A 415 -15.32 -10.33 21.48
C ILE A 415 -14.56 -9.04 21.21
N PHE A 416 -13.82 -8.99 20.13
CA PHE A 416 -13.22 -7.77 19.60
C PHE A 416 -14.22 -7.10 18.63
N ASP A 417 -14.67 -5.89 18.96
CA ASP A 417 -15.56 -5.11 18.08
C ASP A 417 -14.74 -4.33 17.05
N LEU A 418 -14.74 -4.83 15.82
CA LEU A 418 -14.10 -4.22 14.65
C LEU A 418 -15.13 -3.61 13.68
N THR A 419 -16.36 -3.41 14.09
CA THR A 419 -17.43 -2.97 13.18
C THR A 419 -17.15 -1.63 12.48
N LEU A 420 -16.27 -0.80 13.02
CA LEU A 420 -15.82 0.47 12.44
C LEU A 420 -14.33 0.51 12.09
N ASN A 421 -13.65 -0.64 12.19
CA ASN A 421 -12.20 -0.69 11.99
C ASN A 421 -11.84 -0.67 10.50
N THR A 422 -11.40 0.47 10.00
CA THR A 422 -10.99 0.64 8.61
C THR A 422 -9.54 0.22 8.31
N GLY A 423 -8.85 -0.37 9.30
CA GLY A 423 -7.47 -0.81 9.16
C GLY A 423 -6.46 0.08 9.87
N GLY A 424 -5.24 0.13 9.35
CA GLY A 424 -4.10 0.87 9.88
C GLY A 424 -2.83 0.03 9.91
N SER A 425 -1.98 0.22 10.92
CA SER A 425 -0.68 -0.42 11.05
C SER A 425 -0.78 -1.94 11.24
N GLN A 426 -0.07 -2.66 10.40
CA GLN A 426 0.12 -4.10 10.48
C GLN A 426 0.92 -4.48 11.73
N ASP A 427 1.92 -3.68 12.12
CA ASP A 427 2.72 -3.92 13.32
C ASP A 427 1.86 -3.81 14.58
N LEU A 428 0.94 -2.84 14.64
CA LEU A 428 0.01 -2.71 15.76
C LEU A 428 -0.96 -3.90 15.83
N LEU A 429 -1.44 -4.38 14.68
CA LEU A 429 -2.24 -5.60 14.60
C LEU A 429 -1.44 -6.79 15.16
N CYS A 430 -0.19 -6.97 14.76
CA CYS A 430 0.68 -8.04 15.24
C CYS A 430 0.99 -7.91 16.74
N ALA A 431 1.20 -6.70 17.25
CA ALA A 431 1.38 -6.47 18.68
C ALA A 431 0.15 -6.91 19.50
N ILE A 432 -1.05 -6.61 19.01
CA ILE A 432 -2.31 -7.03 19.66
C ILE A 432 -2.48 -8.55 19.60
N LEU A 433 -2.23 -9.16 18.44
CA LEU A 433 -2.30 -10.63 18.29
C LEU A 433 -1.33 -11.33 19.24
N GLY A 434 -0.11 -10.83 19.40
CA GLY A 434 0.88 -11.42 20.31
C GLY A 434 0.44 -11.46 21.77
N LEU A 435 -0.50 -10.64 22.22
CA LEU A 435 -1.07 -10.74 23.57
C LEU A 435 -1.90 -12.04 23.76
N ILE A 436 -2.40 -12.61 22.67
CA ILE A 436 -3.38 -13.71 22.65
C ILE A 436 -2.93 -14.95 21.86
N ASP A 437 -1.81 -14.85 21.13
CA ASP A 437 -1.23 -15.92 20.33
C ASP A 437 0.25 -16.12 20.67
N ASP A 438 0.68 -17.38 20.67
CA ASP A 438 2.08 -17.73 20.88
C ASP A 438 2.96 -17.38 19.67
N ASN A 439 2.40 -17.45 18.46
CA ASN A 439 3.10 -17.16 17.20
C ASN A 439 2.23 -16.23 16.34
N VAL A 440 2.83 -15.15 15.87
CA VAL A 440 2.16 -14.21 14.97
C VAL A 440 2.84 -14.24 13.62
N ASP A 441 2.17 -14.85 12.65
CA ASP A 441 2.66 -15.01 11.29
C ASP A 441 1.69 -14.34 10.31
N LEU A 442 2.23 -13.61 9.33
CA LEU A 442 1.44 -13.03 8.25
C LEU A 442 1.83 -13.64 6.91
N CYS A 443 0.87 -14.26 6.26
CA CYS A 443 1.05 -14.86 4.95
C CYS A 443 0.62 -13.91 3.84
N GLY A 444 1.45 -13.79 2.81
CA GLY A 444 1.16 -12.99 1.65
C GLY A 444 1.87 -13.49 0.39
N TYR A 445 1.53 -12.87 -0.71
CA TYR A 445 1.98 -13.25 -2.04
C TYR A 445 2.50 -12.03 -2.79
N ASN A 446 3.74 -12.12 -3.30
CA ASN A 446 4.29 -11.10 -4.19
C ASN A 446 3.80 -11.38 -5.62
N VAL A 447 2.95 -10.51 -6.12
CA VAL A 447 2.27 -10.68 -7.41
C VAL A 447 3.25 -10.59 -8.59
N LEU A 448 4.31 -9.78 -8.48
CA LEU A 448 5.27 -9.56 -9.54
C LEU A 448 6.26 -10.73 -9.68
N THR A 449 6.76 -11.23 -8.56
CA THR A 449 7.80 -12.27 -8.53
C THR A 449 7.25 -13.69 -8.36
N ASP A 450 5.94 -13.84 -8.19
CA ASP A 450 5.24 -15.14 -8.05
C ASP A 450 5.73 -15.94 -6.84
N GLN A 451 6.01 -15.25 -5.72
CA GLN A 451 6.55 -15.84 -4.50
C GLN A 451 5.58 -15.71 -3.34
N GLN A 452 5.45 -16.77 -2.54
CA GLN A 452 4.81 -16.68 -1.24
C GLN A 452 5.78 -16.21 -0.18
N MET A 453 5.31 -15.36 0.71
CA MET A 453 6.08 -14.79 1.81
C MET A 453 5.32 -15.02 3.11
N ASN A 454 6.04 -15.45 4.14
CA ASN A 454 5.50 -15.58 5.48
C ASN A 454 6.39 -14.81 6.46
N ALA A 455 5.87 -13.72 7.00
CA ALA A 455 6.57 -12.89 7.98
C ALA A 455 6.27 -13.37 9.39
N HIS A 456 7.33 -13.59 10.18
CA HIS A 456 7.27 -14.00 11.57
C HIS A 456 7.47 -12.78 12.47
N PHE A 457 6.51 -12.52 13.34
CA PHE A 457 6.56 -11.39 14.25
C PHE A 457 6.88 -11.82 15.68
N LEU A 458 7.86 -11.14 16.28
CA LEU A 458 8.09 -11.17 17.71
C LEU A 458 7.31 -10.03 18.36
N THR A 459 6.72 -10.31 19.52
CA THR A 459 5.92 -9.33 20.26
C THR A 459 6.35 -9.33 21.73
N ASP A 460 6.50 -8.14 22.31
CA ASP A 460 6.63 -7.97 23.76
C ASP A 460 5.26 -8.21 24.42
N LYS A 461 5.01 -9.45 24.81
CA LYS A 461 3.69 -9.91 25.30
C LYS A 461 3.42 -9.52 26.73
N ASN A 462 4.47 -9.29 27.51
CA ASN A 462 4.36 -8.85 28.89
C ASN A 462 4.39 -7.31 29.04
N MET A 463 4.67 -6.59 27.95
CA MET A 463 4.72 -5.13 27.89
C MET A 463 5.80 -4.53 28.78
N ASP A 464 6.96 -5.18 28.93
CA ASP A 464 8.07 -4.68 29.74
C ASP A 464 9.15 -3.90 28.95
N GLY A 465 8.98 -3.79 27.63
CA GLY A 465 9.86 -3.09 26.70
C GLY A 465 11.04 -3.92 26.18
N VAL A 466 11.05 -5.24 26.46
CA VAL A 466 12.10 -6.16 26.03
C VAL A 466 11.46 -7.41 25.45
N ILE A 467 11.78 -7.76 24.20
CA ILE A 467 11.38 -9.06 23.65
C ILE A 467 12.39 -10.12 24.07
N ASP A 468 11.95 -11.09 24.91
CA ASP A 468 12.80 -12.15 25.43
C ASP A 468 12.06 -13.50 25.58
N GLU A 469 12.64 -14.42 26.36
CA GLU A 469 12.06 -15.75 26.62
C GLU A 469 10.69 -15.71 27.32
N GLN A 470 10.34 -14.59 27.99
CA GLN A 470 9.05 -14.45 28.69
C GLN A 470 7.90 -14.17 27.71
N ASP A 471 8.24 -13.73 26.48
CA ASP A 471 7.28 -13.41 25.43
C ASP A 471 6.94 -14.58 24.50
N LYS A 472 7.51 -15.77 24.76
CA LYS A 472 7.26 -16.97 23.94
C LYS A 472 5.83 -17.48 24.04
N THR A 473 5.12 -17.12 25.12
CA THR A 473 3.77 -17.61 25.36
C THR A 473 2.81 -16.43 25.50
N ALA A 474 1.66 -16.53 24.87
CA ALA A 474 0.59 -15.56 25.00
C ALA A 474 0.16 -15.37 26.45
N LYS A 475 -0.13 -14.13 26.81
CA LYS A 475 -0.48 -13.79 28.20
C LYS A 475 -1.92 -14.13 28.54
N TYR A 476 -2.83 -14.08 27.56
CA TYR A 476 -4.27 -14.23 27.79
C TYR A 476 -4.83 -15.42 27.01
N HIS A 477 -5.72 -16.18 27.66
CA HIS A 477 -6.33 -17.38 27.10
C HIS A 477 -7.83 -17.34 27.33
N PHE A 478 -8.56 -16.90 26.30
CA PHE A 478 -10.02 -16.87 26.26
C PHE A 478 -10.52 -17.60 25.02
N ASN A 479 -11.80 -17.81 24.92
CA ASN A 479 -12.44 -18.04 23.64
C ASN A 479 -12.56 -16.69 22.93
N TYR A 480 -11.93 -16.55 21.77
CA TYR A 480 -11.92 -15.27 21.03
C TYR A 480 -12.94 -15.25 19.91
N ALA A 481 -13.60 -14.13 19.75
CA ALA A 481 -14.47 -13.86 18.61
C ALA A 481 -14.25 -12.43 18.12
N VAL A 482 -14.65 -12.18 16.87
CA VAL A 482 -14.60 -10.85 16.25
C VAL A 482 -16.00 -10.47 15.79
N LEU A 483 -16.45 -9.28 16.15
CA LEU A 483 -17.65 -8.68 15.60
C LEU A 483 -17.27 -7.77 14.43
N THR A 484 -17.75 -8.10 13.22
CA THR A 484 -17.42 -7.39 11.98
C THR A 484 -18.62 -6.78 11.31
N SER A 485 -18.39 -5.71 10.56
CA SER A 485 -19.31 -5.16 9.58
C SER A 485 -18.61 -4.98 8.24
N TRP A 486 -19.35 -4.65 7.20
CA TRP A 486 -18.77 -4.32 5.90
C TRP A 486 -17.82 -3.09 5.93
N ALA A 487 -17.89 -2.28 6.98
CA ALA A 487 -16.97 -1.17 7.20
C ALA A 487 -15.58 -1.61 7.66
N ALA A 488 -15.42 -2.82 8.21
CA ALA A 488 -14.12 -3.38 8.59
C ALA A 488 -13.30 -3.67 7.34
N PHE A 489 -12.11 -3.05 7.22
CA PHE A 489 -11.33 -3.06 5.98
C PHE A 489 -9.82 -3.16 6.27
N SER A 490 -9.00 -3.63 5.30
CA SER A 490 -7.55 -3.70 5.44
C SER A 490 -7.13 -4.52 6.68
N CYS A 491 -6.34 -4.01 7.61
CA CYS A 491 -6.05 -4.70 8.88
C CYS A 491 -7.31 -5.07 9.66
N GLY A 492 -8.40 -4.28 9.57
CA GLY A 492 -9.71 -4.63 10.13
C GLY A 492 -10.37 -5.83 9.46
N ASN A 493 -10.03 -6.11 8.20
CA ASN A 493 -10.41 -7.32 7.49
C ASN A 493 -9.46 -8.51 7.79
N LEU A 494 -8.17 -8.26 7.96
CA LEU A 494 -7.17 -9.31 8.24
C LEU A 494 -7.38 -9.92 9.63
N PHE A 495 -7.62 -9.11 10.66
CA PHE A 495 -7.74 -9.57 12.04
C PHE A 495 -8.79 -10.70 12.25
N PRO A 496 -9.97 -10.68 11.64
CA PRO A 496 -10.93 -11.80 11.68
C PRO A 496 -10.37 -13.13 11.15
N PHE A 497 -9.55 -13.11 10.11
CA PHE A 497 -8.89 -14.32 9.60
C PHE A 497 -7.93 -14.88 10.63
N MET A 498 -7.09 -14.02 11.22
CA MET A 498 -6.14 -14.44 12.26
C MET A 498 -6.85 -15.00 13.50
N ILE A 499 -7.95 -14.41 13.91
CA ILE A 499 -8.76 -14.95 15.03
C ILE A 499 -9.36 -16.31 14.68
N ARG A 500 -9.76 -16.53 13.44
CA ARG A 500 -10.27 -17.82 12.97
C ARG A 500 -9.18 -18.90 13.02
N ASP A 501 -7.95 -18.58 12.67
CA ASP A 501 -6.79 -19.50 12.74
C ASP A 501 -6.51 -19.93 14.18
N LEU A 502 -6.80 -19.08 15.16
CA LEU A 502 -6.80 -19.41 16.59
C LEU A 502 -8.01 -20.26 17.05
N GLY A 503 -8.87 -20.69 16.13
CA GLY A 503 -10.10 -21.42 16.45
C GLY A 503 -11.24 -20.54 16.90
N GLY A 504 -11.12 -19.21 16.77
CA GLY A 504 -12.14 -18.22 17.12
C GLY A 504 -13.31 -18.16 16.15
N ALA A 505 -14.22 -17.22 16.36
CA ALA A 505 -15.43 -17.01 15.56
C ALA A 505 -15.51 -15.61 14.98
N VAL A 506 -16.05 -15.51 13.76
CA VAL A 506 -16.43 -14.24 13.15
C VAL A 506 -17.94 -14.08 13.24
N ILE A 507 -18.38 -12.97 13.86
CA ILE A 507 -19.79 -12.65 14.13
C ILE A 507 -20.15 -11.38 13.37
N GLY A 508 -21.35 -11.29 12.85
CA GLY A 508 -21.87 -10.08 12.19
C GLY A 508 -22.18 -10.29 10.73
N GLU A 509 -21.59 -9.49 9.86
CA GLU A 509 -21.61 -9.63 8.40
C GLU A 509 -20.19 -9.73 7.84
N ALA A 510 -20.05 -10.02 6.56
CA ALA A 510 -18.75 -10.07 5.90
C ALA A 510 -18.03 -8.70 6.00
N SER A 511 -16.74 -8.73 6.34
CA SER A 511 -15.90 -7.53 6.33
C SER A 511 -15.69 -6.97 4.90
N GLY A 512 -15.16 -5.76 4.82
CA GLY A 512 -15.07 -5.00 3.57
C GLY A 512 -13.96 -5.42 2.62
N GLY A 513 -13.01 -6.27 3.02
CA GLY A 513 -11.86 -6.67 2.20
C GLY A 513 -10.62 -5.80 2.41
N GLY A 514 -9.83 -5.60 1.37
CA GLY A 514 -8.53 -4.91 1.43
C GLY A 514 -7.40 -5.89 1.70
N SER A 515 -7.00 -6.63 0.67
CA SER A 515 -6.00 -7.71 0.80
C SER A 515 -4.57 -7.27 0.56
N CYS A 516 -4.34 -6.15 -0.12
CA CYS A 516 -2.99 -5.71 -0.44
C CYS A 516 -2.45 -4.72 0.59
N VAL A 517 -1.13 -4.74 0.83
CA VAL A 517 -0.47 -3.58 1.43
C VAL A 517 -0.58 -2.39 0.48
N VAL A 518 -0.45 -1.18 1.03
CA VAL A 518 -0.58 0.06 0.27
C VAL A 518 0.82 0.53 -0.16
N GLN A 519 0.92 0.94 -1.41
CA GLN A 519 2.05 1.67 -1.97
C GLN A 519 1.61 3.09 -2.31
N ILE A 520 2.46 4.07 -2.06
CA ILE A 520 2.26 5.44 -2.52
C ILE A 520 3.07 5.64 -3.77
N ILE A 521 2.45 6.16 -4.81
CA ILE A 521 3.10 6.54 -6.06
C ILE A 521 2.96 8.03 -6.30
N MET A 522 3.96 8.59 -6.96
CA MET A 522 3.98 10.00 -7.30
C MET A 522 4.35 10.16 -8.78
N LEU A 523 3.37 10.44 -9.60
CA LEU A 523 3.61 10.65 -11.03
C LEU A 523 4.49 11.88 -11.30
N SER A 524 5.16 11.91 -12.44
CA SER A 524 6.09 12.99 -12.84
C SER A 524 5.49 14.39 -12.82
N ASP A 525 4.17 14.52 -12.94
CA ASP A 525 3.46 15.79 -12.81
C ASP A 525 3.10 16.17 -11.37
N GLY A 526 3.51 15.35 -10.38
CA GLY A 526 3.26 15.57 -8.97
C GLY A 526 1.90 15.05 -8.47
N THR A 527 1.21 14.23 -9.25
CA THR A 527 -0.05 13.61 -8.82
C THR A 527 0.23 12.47 -7.85
N PRO A 528 -0.23 12.55 -6.59
CA PRO A 528 -0.04 11.50 -5.60
C PRO A 528 -1.21 10.51 -5.63
N LEU A 529 -0.90 9.23 -5.63
CA LEU A 529 -1.86 8.13 -5.56
C LEU A 529 -1.45 7.14 -4.46
N THR A 530 -2.40 6.56 -3.75
CA THR A 530 -2.18 5.26 -3.12
C THR A 530 -2.64 4.16 -4.07
N MET A 531 -2.05 2.99 -3.94
CA MET A 531 -2.35 1.84 -4.78
C MET A 531 -2.21 0.55 -3.97
N SER A 532 -3.09 -0.41 -4.22
CA SER A 532 -2.86 -1.79 -3.80
C SER A 532 -1.55 -2.30 -4.37
N SER A 533 -0.58 -2.63 -3.50
CA SER A 533 0.78 -2.98 -3.92
C SER A 533 0.92 -4.45 -4.32
N TYR A 534 1.79 -4.71 -5.29
CA TYR A 534 2.24 -6.03 -5.70
C TYR A 534 3.08 -6.75 -4.64
N LEU A 535 3.68 -5.99 -3.73
CA LEU A 535 4.69 -6.48 -2.78
C LEU A 535 4.13 -7.53 -1.85
N TRP A 536 2.90 -7.31 -1.38
CA TRP A 536 2.30 -8.19 -0.39
C TRP A 536 0.77 -8.17 -0.51
N ARG A 537 0.23 -9.19 -1.20
CA ARG A 537 -1.20 -9.47 -1.18
C ARG A 537 -1.48 -10.53 -0.13
N LEU A 538 -2.20 -10.15 0.91
CA LEU A 538 -2.54 -11.02 2.04
C LEU A 538 -3.48 -12.15 1.60
N GLU A 539 -3.17 -13.34 2.07
CA GLU A 539 -3.90 -14.57 1.75
C GLU A 539 -4.27 -15.31 3.04
N ASP A 540 -5.31 -16.12 2.99
CA ASP A 540 -5.67 -17.03 4.08
C ASP A 540 -4.71 -18.24 4.11
N GLU A 541 -4.89 -19.14 5.09
CA GLU A 541 -4.11 -20.37 5.25
C GLU A 541 -4.12 -21.31 4.02
N ASN A 542 -5.07 -21.11 3.08
CA ASN A 542 -5.21 -21.89 1.85
C ASN A 542 -4.62 -21.17 0.62
N GLY A 543 -4.00 -19.99 0.79
CA GLY A 543 -3.47 -19.16 -0.28
C GLY A 543 -4.56 -18.45 -1.08
N ILE A 544 -5.70 -18.16 -0.47
CA ILE A 544 -6.80 -17.42 -1.10
C ILE A 544 -6.73 -15.96 -0.65
N PRO A 545 -6.69 -14.98 -1.60
CA PRO A 545 -6.70 -13.57 -1.25
C PRO A 545 -7.89 -13.19 -0.37
N ILE A 546 -7.60 -12.46 0.72
CA ILE A 546 -8.63 -12.07 1.71
C ILE A 546 -9.53 -10.91 1.25
N GLU A 547 -9.44 -10.50 -0.01
CA GLU A 547 -10.20 -9.40 -0.61
C GLU A 547 -11.72 -9.60 -0.56
N GLY A 548 -12.18 -10.84 -0.57
CA GLY A 548 -13.59 -11.18 -0.47
C GLY A 548 -14.24 -10.87 0.89
N GLY A 549 -13.44 -10.44 1.85
CA GLY A 549 -13.87 -10.23 3.24
C GLY A 549 -13.98 -11.51 4.04
N ALA A 550 -13.76 -11.41 5.36
CA ALA A 550 -13.97 -12.51 6.30
C ALA A 550 -15.48 -12.79 6.41
N GLN A 551 -15.91 -13.96 5.95
CA GLN A 551 -17.32 -14.37 6.04
C GLN A 551 -17.68 -14.71 7.48
N PRO A 552 -18.87 -14.30 7.99
CA PRO A 552 -19.23 -14.59 9.37
C PRO A 552 -19.55 -16.09 9.57
N ASP A 553 -19.04 -16.65 10.66
CA ASP A 553 -19.45 -17.97 11.16
C ASP A 553 -20.85 -17.88 11.81
N ILE A 554 -21.14 -16.70 12.39
CA ILE A 554 -22.43 -16.36 13.00
C ILE A 554 -22.96 -15.10 12.32
N LEU A 555 -23.83 -15.30 11.33
CA LEU A 555 -24.48 -14.18 10.62
C LEU A 555 -25.53 -13.51 11.52
N LEU A 556 -25.42 -12.20 11.69
CA LEU A 556 -26.43 -11.41 12.40
C LEU A 556 -27.50 -10.88 11.45
N GLU A 557 -28.72 -10.75 11.97
CA GLU A 557 -29.79 -10.06 11.24
C GLU A 557 -29.51 -8.56 11.15
N GLY A 558 -29.65 -7.98 9.96
CA GLY A 558 -29.41 -6.57 9.71
C GLY A 558 -28.27 -6.37 8.70
N GLY A 559 -27.32 -5.50 9.06
CA GLY A 559 -26.15 -5.21 8.25
C GLY A 559 -26.38 -4.19 7.14
N LYS A 560 -25.40 -4.08 6.24
CA LYS A 560 -25.35 -3.09 5.16
C LYS A 560 -26.60 -3.08 4.28
N ASP A 561 -27.08 -4.25 3.88
CA ASP A 561 -28.21 -4.36 2.95
C ASP A 561 -29.53 -3.86 3.52
N LYS A 562 -29.68 -3.87 4.84
CA LYS A 562 -30.87 -3.37 5.55
C LYS A 562 -30.65 -2.00 6.19
N GLY A 563 -29.40 -1.53 6.30
CA GLY A 563 -29.06 -0.30 7.00
C GLY A 563 -29.41 -0.35 8.49
N ASP A 564 -29.44 -1.55 9.10
CA ASP A 564 -29.81 -1.78 10.50
C ASP A 564 -28.73 -2.61 11.20
N TYR A 565 -28.05 -2.01 12.16
CA TYR A 565 -27.00 -2.64 12.95
C TYR A 565 -27.40 -2.84 14.41
N SER A 566 -28.70 -2.72 14.76
CA SER A 566 -29.16 -2.81 16.14
C SER A 566 -28.83 -4.16 16.81
N LYS A 567 -28.85 -5.26 16.04
CA LYS A 567 -28.50 -6.59 16.53
C LYS A 567 -26.99 -6.79 16.76
N PHE A 568 -26.15 -5.97 16.15
CA PHE A 568 -24.71 -6.04 16.36
C PHE A 568 -24.30 -5.54 17.76
N TYR A 569 -25.19 -4.80 18.44
CA TYR A 569 -24.94 -4.17 19.74
C TYR A 569 -25.88 -4.66 20.83
N ASP A 570 -26.46 -5.85 20.66
CA ASP A 570 -27.29 -6.54 21.65
C ASP A 570 -26.40 -7.44 22.51
N ASP A 571 -25.97 -6.95 23.69
CA ASP A 571 -25.03 -7.63 24.60
C ASP A 571 -25.49 -9.04 24.96
N GLU A 572 -26.80 -9.23 25.30
CA GLU A 572 -27.35 -10.52 25.71
C GLU A 572 -27.36 -11.52 24.56
N MET A 573 -27.63 -11.04 23.35
CA MET A 573 -27.57 -11.87 22.15
C MET A 573 -26.15 -12.27 21.84
N LEU A 574 -25.17 -11.33 21.88
CA LEU A 574 -23.76 -11.61 21.62
C LEU A 574 -23.17 -12.62 22.61
N ASP A 575 -23.43 -12.47 23.92
CA ASP A 575 -23.02 -13.45 24.94
C ASP A 575 -23.59 -14.83 24.65
N ARG A 576 -24.88 -14.90 24.31
CA ARG A 576 -25.55 -16.17 24.01
C ARG A 576 -24.93 -16.86 22.78
N VAL A 577 -24.82 -16.16 21.64
CA VAL A 577 -24.38 -16.79 20.40
C VAL A 577 -22.91 -17.22 20.45
N VAL A 578 -22.04 -16.44 21.10
CA VAL A 578 -20.64 -16.82 21.26
C VAL A 578 -20.48 -17.99 22.22
N THR A 579 -21.23 -18.01 23.32
CA THR A 579 -21.20 -19.11 24.29
C THR A 579 -21.71 -20.41 23.67
N GLU A 580 -22.82 -20.37 22.92
CA GLU A 580 -23.38 -21.53 22.21
C GLU A 580 -22.42 -22.06 21.15
N TRP A 581 -21.74 -21.18 20.42
CA TRP A 581 -20.79 -21.58 19.36
C TRP A 581 -19.58 -22.32 19.91
N PHE A 582 -18.98 -21.83 21.00
CA PHE A 582 -17.85 -22.52 21.64
C PHE A 582 -18.27 -23.81 22.35
N ALA A 583 -19.42 -23.83 23.01
CA ALA A 583 -19.97 -25.05 23.61
C ALA A 583 -20.24 -26.15 22.57
N GLY A 584 -20.51 -25.79 21.32
CA GLY A 584 -20.70 -26.75 20.24
C GLY A 584 -19.39 -27.34 19.67
N LYS A 585 -18.22 -26.78 20.04
CA LYS A 585 -16.89 -27.25 19.64
C LYS A 585 -16.22 -28.16 20.70
N GLU A 586 -16.66 -28.09 21.98
CA GLU A 586 -16.26 -29.00 23.04
C GLU A 586 -16.92 -30.40 22.83
#